data_d4a0545f5fc3dbea4f82ca4def95c931
#
_entry.id   d4a0545f5fc3dbea4f82ca4def95c931
#
_cell.length_a   1.000
_cell.length_b   1.000
_cell.length_c   1.000
_cell.angle_alpha   90.00
_cell.angle_beta   90.00
_cell.angle_gamma   90.00
#
_symmetry.space_group_name_H-M   'P 1'
#
loop_
_entity.id
_entity.type
_entity.pdbx_description
1 polymer ?
#
loop_
_entity_poly.entity_id
_entity_poly.type
_entity_poly.pdbx_seq_one_letter_code
_entity_poly.pdbx_strand_id
1 'polypeptide(L)'
;MPRLDHYLLALLMSAVLAIPALAQNAGSKNGENAMLDPQTLADRYVAVWNEADEKRRRDAISALWVPNGQHFVEGRQARGYDELEKRVRGSHEKNVRENGNRFRAAPGARRLHDVVTFHWEMLPANGDTVLVRGLEFLIIDDEGRILIDYQFFPA
;
A
#
# COMPACT_ATOMS: atom_id res chain seq x y z
N MET A 1 -90.02 0.34 34.00
CA MET A 1 -90.14 -0.05 32.59
C MET A 1 -89.45 1.01 31.81
N PRO A 2 -88.44 0.85 31.03
CA PRO A 2 -88.28 0.02 29.84
C PRO A 2 -86.93 -0.62 29.64
N ARG A 3 -86.98 -1.59 28.91
CA ARG A 3 -86.23 -2.26 27.82
C ARG A 3 -84.68 -2.14 27.77
N LEU A 4 -84.03 -3.31 27.95
CA LEU A 4 -82.72 -3.66 27.56
C LEU A 4 -82.60 -3.70 26.00
N ASP A 5 -81.67 -3.02 25.45
CA ASP A 5 -81.23 -3.25 24.06
C ASP A 5 -79.81 -3.81 24.05
N HIS A 6 -79.70 -5.01 23.48
CA HIS A 6 -78.49 -5.76 23.33
C HIS A 6 -77.70 -5.22 22.14
N TYR A 7 -76.52 -4.66 22.38
CA TYR A 7 -75.58 -4.42 21.31
C TYR A 7 -74.57 -5.53 21.24
N LEU A 8 -74.67 -6.29 20.15
CA LEU A 8 -73.71 -7.29 19.73
C LEU A 8 -72.42 -6.59 19.34
N LEU A 9 -71.34 -6.83 20.09
CA LEU A 9 -70.02 -6.34 19.73
C LEU A 9 -69.35 -7.39 18.85
N ALA A 10 -69.30 -7.11 17.53
CA ALA A 10 -68.55 -7.93 16.58
C ALA A 10 -67.07 -7.66 16.73
N LEU A 11 -66.32 -8.67 17.20
CA LEU A 11 -64.87 -8.68 17.31
C LEU A 11 -64.31 -8.91 15.90
N LEU A 12 -63.85 -7.87 15.24
CA LEU A 12 -63.04 -7.99 14.03
C LEU A 12 -61.59 -8.33 14.41
N MET A 13 -61.23 -9.61 14.28
CA MET A 13 -59.83 -10.03 14.33
C MET A 13 -59.14 -9.57 13.06
N SER A 14 -58.35 -8.50 13.18
CA SER A 14 -57.40 -8.12 12.13
C SER A 14 -56.16 -9.03 12.26
N ALA A 15 -56.03 -9.98 11.33
CA ALA A 15 -54.82 -10.75 11.17
C ALA A 15 -53.73 -9.83 10.57
N VAL A 16 -52.79 -9.42 11.41
CA VAL A 16 -51.56 -8.76 10.95
C VAL A 16 -50.68 -9.84 10.34
N LEU A 17 -50.63 -9.89 9.03
CA LEU A 17 -49.66 -10.64 8.28
C LEU A 17 -48.29 -10.01 8.53
N ALA A 18 -47.50 -10.62 9.39
CA ALA A 18 -46.08 -10.30 9.52
C ALA A 18 -45.36 -10.70 8.22
N ILE A 19 -45.00 -9.75 7.38
CA ILE A 19 -44.10 -9.93 6.26
C ILE A 19 -42.71 -10.08 6.87
N PRO A 20 -41.99 -11.20 6.68
CA PRO A 20 -40.59 -11.25 7.08
C PRO A 20 -39.83 -10.21 6.23
N ALA A 21 -39.27 -9.21 6.90
CA ALA A 21 -38.29 -8.34 6.31
C ALA A 21 -37.10 -9.22 5.88
N LEU A 22 -37.03 -9.54 4.60
CA LEU A 22 -35.81 -9.98 3.97
C LEU A 22 -34.81 -8.83 4.21
N ALA A 23 -33.95 -9.04 5.19
CA ALA A 23 -32.75 -8.25 5.33
C ALA A 23 -31.97 -8.42 4.03
N GLN A 24 -32.17 -7.49 3.11
CA GLN A 24 -31.27 -7.26 1.98
C GLN A 24 -29.96 -6.85 2.64
N ASN A 25 -29.12 -7.84 2.83
CA ASN A 25 -27.70 -7.66 3.06
C ASN A 25 -27.18 -7.07 1.73
N ALA A 26 -27.43 -5.78 1.53
CA ALA A 26 -26.72 -4.99 0.55
C ALA A 26 -25.28 -5.00 1.03
N GLY A 27 -24.57 -6.03 0.62
CA GLY A 27 -23.12 -6.05 0.69
C GLY A 27 -22.67 -4.76 0.04
N SER A 28 -22.31 -3.80 0.87
CA SER A 28 -21.57 -2.63 0.48
C SER A 28 -20.32 -3.18 -0.23
N LYS A 29 -20.42 -3.29 -1.54
CA LYS A 29 -19.27 -3.30 -2.42
C LYS A 29 -18.75 -1.86 -2.43
N ASN A 30 -18.32 -1.41 -1.27
CA ASN A 30 -17.28 -0.43 -1.19
C ASN A 30 -16.03 -1.16 -1.72
N GLY A 31 -15.89 -1.13 -3.05
CA GLY A 31 -14.61 -1.13 -3.69
C GLY A 31 -13.91 0.18 -3.27
N GLU A 32 -13.67 0.35 -1.99
CA GLU A 32 -12.46 0.99 -1.54
C GLU A 32 -11.39 0.10 -2.13
N ASN A 33 -10.88 0.53 -3.27
CA ASN A 33 -9.53 0.20 -3.70
C ASN A 33 -8.72 0.27 -2.42
N ALA A 34 -8.38 -0.88 -1.84
CA ALA A 34 -7.58 -0.93 -0.62
C ALA A 34 -6.26 -0.29 -1.04
N MET A 35 -6.23 1.05 -0.94
CA MET A 35 -5.08 1.85 -1.31
C MET A 35 -3.95 1.32 -0.45
N LEU A 36 -2.94 0.75 -1.10
CA LEU A 36 -1.79 0.19 -0.44
C LEU A 36 -1.33 1.19 0.63
N ASP A 37 -1.33 0.74 1.90
CA ASP A 37 -0.82 1.54 3.00
C ASP A 37 0.57 2.06 2.66
N PRO A 38 0.84 3.37 2.78
CA PRO A 38 2.10 3.96 2.36
C PRO A 38 3.32 3.37 3.07
N GLN A 39 3.19 2.92 4.34
CA GLN A 39 4.27 2.25 5.03
C GLN A 39 4.54 0.86 4.43
N THR A 40 3.50 0.12 4.08
CA THR A 40 3.63 -1.17 3.38
C THR A 40 4.34 -1.00 2.04
N LEU A 41 4.05 0.07 1.28
CA LEU A 41 4.76 0.37 0.03
C LEU A 41 6.25 0.67 0.30
N ALA A 42 6.54 1.50 1.30
CA ALA A 42 7.92 1.84 1.70
C ALA A 42 8.71 0.59 2.12
N ASP A 43 8.12 -0.29 2.92
CA ASP A 43 8.76 -1.52 3.38
C ASP A 43 9.05 -2.48 2.21
N ARG A 44 8.10 -2.64 1.28
CA ARG A 44 8.30 -3.43 0.05
C ARG A 44 9.36 -2.82 -0.85
N TYR A 45 9.38 -1.50 -1.02
CA TYR A 45 10.39 -0.79 -1.78
C TYR A 45 11.79 -1.07 -1.24
N VAL A 46 11.99 -0.88 0.07
CA VAL A 46 13.30 -1.08 0.71
C VAL A 46 13.74 -2.56 0.68
N ALA A 47 12.80 -3.50 0.78
CA ALA A 47 13.10 -4.93 0.68
C ALA A 47 13.77 -5.31 -0.65
N VAL A 48 13.41 -4.63 -1.76
CA VAL A 48 14.03 -4.85 -3.08
C VAL A 48 15.54 -4.57 -3.05
N TRP A 49 15.95 -3.52 -2.34
CA TRP A 49 17.36 -3.12 -2.24
C TRP A 49 18.20 -4.06 -1.38
N ASN A 50 17.55 -4.84 -0.50
CA ASN A 50 18.17 -5.88 0.31
C ASN A 50 18.13 -7.28 -0.36
N GLU A 51 17.37 -7.47 -1.44
CA GLU A 51 17.18 -8.80 -2.05
C GLU A 51 18.42 -9.26 -2.81
N ALA A 52 19.02 -10.36 -2.34
CA ALA A 52 20.24 -10.94 -2.91
C ALA A 52 19.97 -11.78 -4.17
N ASP A 53 18.84 -12.48 -4.21
CA ASP A 53 18.49 -13.36 -5.34
C ASP A 53 18.02 -12.56 -6.54
N GLU A 54 18.65 -12.76 -7.69
CA GLU A 54 18.35 -12.00 -8.90
C GLU A 54 16.90 -12.18 -9.37
N LYS A 55 16.41 -13.43 -9.35
CA LYS A 55 15.05 -13.69 -9.81
C LYS A 55 14.02 -13.02 -8.90
N ARG A 56 14.15 -13.19 -7.57
CA ARG A 56 13.24 -12.55 -6.61
C ARG A 56 13.32 -11.03 -6.68
N ARG A 57 14.49 -10.46 -6.91
CA ARG A 57 14.69 -9.02 -7.10
C ARG A 57 13.97 -8.52 -8.35
N ARG A 58 14.09 -9.21 -9.49
CA ARG A 58 13.36 -8.89 -10.73
C ARG A 58 11.85 -8.99 -10.54
N ASP A 59 11.37 -10.06 -9.90
CA ASP A 59 9.95 -10.25 -9.61
C ASP A 59 9.42 -9.12 -8.72
N ALA A 60 10.17 -8.72 -7.69
CA ALA A 60 9.81 -7.62 -6.79
C ALA A 60 9.80 -6.24 -7.50
N ILE A 61 10.75 -5.98 -8.39
CA ILE A 61 10.77 -4.76 -9.20
C ILE A 61 9.53 -4.71 -10.09
N SER A 62 9.21 -5.80 -10.80
CA SER A 62 8.04 -5.83 -11.69
C SER A 62 6.69 -5.74 -10.94
N ALA A 63 6.66 -6.13 -9.66
CA ALA A 63 5.51 -5.98 -8.80
C ALA A 63 5.34 -4.57 -8.22
N LEU A 64 6.42 -3.78 -8.18
CA LEU A 64 6.42 -2.43 -7.60
C LEU A 64 6.38 -1.31 -8.65
N TRP A 65 7.10 -1.45 -9.76
CA TRP A 65 7.14 -0.45 -10.83
C TRP A 65 6.29 -0.85 -12.02
N VAL A 66 5.83 0.14 -12.76
CA VAL A 66 5.28 -0.08 -14.11
C VAL A 66 6.40 -0.45 -15.08
N PRO A 67 6.10 -1.07 -16.25
CA PRO A 67 7.15 -1.55 -17.20
C PRO A 67 8.14 -0.48 -17.66
N ASN A 68 7.72 0.78 -17.76
CA ASN A 68 8.56 1.93 -18.14
C ASN A 68 8.82 2.87 -16.95
N GLY A 69 8.71 2.37 -15.73
CA GLY A 69 8.98 3.12 -14.51
C GLY A 69 10.37 3.72 -14.47
N GLN A 70 10.52 4.82 -13.78
CA GLN A 70 11.75 5.60 -13.74
C GLN A 70 12.22 5.80 -12.32
N HIS A 71 13.54 5.79 -12.13
CA HIS A 71 14.20 6.14 -10.88
C HIS A 71 15.28 7.18 -11.15
N PHE A 72 15.23 8.28 -10.41
CA PHE A 72 16.17 9.38 -10.49
C PHE A 72 16.89 9.54 -9.15
N VAL A 73 18.21 9.64 -9.20
CA VAL A 73 19.03 9.92 -8.02
C VAL A 73 20.26 10.72 -8.43
N GLU A 74 20.41 11.91 -7.90
CA GLU A 74 21.45 12.86 -8.31
C GLU A 74 21.49 13.04 -9.86
N GLY A 75 22.62 12.84 -10.51
CA GLY A 75 22.77 12.89 -11.97
C GLY A 75 22.49 11.56 -12.68
N ARG A 76 21.92 10.54 -12.01
CA ARG A 76 21.69 9.20 -12.56
C ARG A 76 20.20 8.94 -12.79
N GLN A 77 19.91 8.18 -13.82
CA GLN A 77 18.56 7.73 -14.19
C GLN A 77 18.60 6.24 -14.51
N ALA A 78 17.53 5.53 -14.14
CA ALA A 78 17.22 4.18 -14.61
C ALA A 78 15.78 4.15 -15.11
N ARG A 79 15.52 3.53 -16.26
CA ARG A 79 14.19 3.43 -16.86
C ARG A 79 13.90 2.00 -17.31
N GLY A 80 12.74 1.50 -16.90
CA GLY A 80 12.30 0.15 -17.22
C GLY A 80 13.00 -0.92 -16.37
N TYR A 81 12.48 -2.13 -16.44
CA TYR A 81 12.86 -3.20 -15.50
C TYR A 81 14.35 -3.56 -15.55
N ASP A 82 14.97 -3.57 -16.73
CA ASP A 82 16.37 -3.97 -16.85
C ASP A 82 17.33 -2.93 -16.24
N GLU A 83 17.08 -1.65 -16.46
CA GLU A 83 17.91 -0.59 -15.88
C GLU A 83 17.65 -0.44 -14.37
N LEU A 84 16.39 -0.60 -13.93
CA LEU A 84 16.03 -0.64 -12.51
C LEU A 84 16.74 -1.80 -11.81
N GLU A 85 16.70 -3.01 -12.40
CA GLU A 85 17.41 -4.17 -11.84
C GLU A 85 18.92 -3.91 -11.74
N LYS A 86 19.54 -3.42 -12.80
CA LYS A 86 20.96 -3.07 -12.80
C LYS A 86 21.30 -2.04 -11.72
N ARG A 87 20.44 -1.03 -11.54
CA ARG A 87 20.61 0.01 -10.50
C ARG A 87 20.52 -0.57 -9.09
N VAL A 88 19.47 -1.38 -8.82
CA VAL A 88 19.26 -2.02 -7.52
C VAL A 88 20.37 -3.01 -7.23
N ARG A 89 20.73 -3.87 -8.17
CA ARG A 89 21.82 -4.83 -8.04
C ARG A 89 23.13 -4.15 -7.69
N GLY A 90 23.51 -3.11 -8.41
CA GLY A 90 24.76 -2.40 -8.11
C GLY A 90 24.78 -1.76 -6.71
N SER A 91 23.65 -1.27 -6.23
CA SER A 91 23.52 -0.79 -4.84
C SER A 91 23.63 -1.92 -3.83
N HIS A 92 22.94 -3.04 -4.08
CA HIS A 92 22.99 -4.23 -3.23
C HIS A 92 24.42 -4.78 -3.11
N GLU A 93 25.09 -4.95 -4.25
CA GLU A 93 26.47 -5.45 -4.29
C GLU A 93 27.40 -4.60 -3.43
N LYS A 94 27.38 -3.29 -3.63
CA LYS A 94 28.24 -2.37 -2.90
C LYS A 94 27.89 -2.25 -1.42
N ASN A 95 26.62 -2.02 -1.11
CA ASN A 95 26.22 -1.62 0.24
C ASN A 95 25.90 -2.81 1.13
N VAL A 96 25.19 -3.82 0.59
CA VAL A 96 24.75 -4.98 1.38
C VAL A 96 25.82 -6.07 1.39
N ARG A 97 26.21 -6.55 0.20
CA ARG A 97 27.12 -7.69 0.11
C ARG A 97 28.55 -7.34 0.52
N GLU A 98 29.11 -6.22 0.02
CA GLU A 98 30.51 -5.86 0.26
C GLU A 98 30.71 -5.14 1.60
N ASN A 99 29.85 -4.18 1.92
CA ASN A 99 29.98 -3.37 3.13
C ASN A 99 29.21 -3.92 4.34
N GLY A 100 28.42 -4.99 4.18
CA GLY A 100 27.67 -5.60 5.28
C GLY A 100 26.61 -4.69 5.88
N ASN A 101 25.97 -3.86 5.04
CA ASN A 101 24.89 -3.00 5.49
C ASN A 101 23.52 -3.59 5.12
N ARG A 102 22.48 -2.98 5.65
CA ARG A 102 21.09 -3.26 5.31
C ARG A 102 20.30 -1.96 5.17
N PHE A 103 19.25 -1.98 4.39
CA PHE A 103 18.32 -0.87 4.29
C PHE A 103 17.04 -1.17 5.08
N ARG A 104 16.41 -0.14 5.64
CA ARG A 104 15.06 -0.20 6.20
C ARG A 104 14.28 1.06 5.86
N ALA A 105 12.96 0.96 5.76
CA ALA A 105 12.10 2.13 5.74
C ALA A 105 11.95 2.68 7.15
N ALA A 106 12.12 3.99 7.32
CA ALA A 106 11.80 4.63 8.58
C ALA A 106 10.28 4.72 8.74
N PRO A 107 9.75 4.67 9.99
CA PRO A 107 8.33 4.90 10.24
C PRO A 107 7.87 6.28 9.76
N GLY A 108 6.59 6.38 9.35
CA GLY A 108 5.98 7.66 9.00
C GLY A 108 5.92 7.93 7.50
N ALA A 109 5.86 6.90 6.67
CA ALA A 109 5.52 7.03 5.26
C ALA A 109 4.16 7.74 5.10
N ARG A 110 4.05 8.62 4.10
CA ARG A 110 2.86 9.45 3.87
C ARG A 110 2.41 9.35 2.43
N ARG A 111 1.10 9.41 2.22
CA ARG A 111 0.50 9.50 0.89
C ARG A 111 -0.34 10.76 0.79
N LEU A 112 -0.26 11.40 -0.37
CA LEU A 112 -1.16 12.47 -0.80
C LEU A 112 -1.47 12.25 -2.28
N HIS A 113 -2.72 11.86 -2.58
CA HIS A 113 -3.16 11.48 -3.92
C HIS A 113 -2.28 10.37 -4.53
N ASP A 114 -1.61 10.66 -5.63
CA ASP A 114 -0.69 9.80 -6.38
C ASP A 114 0.76 9.89 -5.89
N VAL A 115 1.02 10.65 -4.83
CA VAL A 115 2.36 10.82 -4.27
C VAL A 115 2.51 10.07 -2.96
N VAL A 116 3.59 9.29 -2.85
CA VAL A 116 4.03 8.67 -1.59
C VAL A 116 5.43 9.16 -1.26
N THR A 117 5.65 9.56 0.00
CA THR A 117 6.97 9.94 0.49
C THR A 117 7.33 9.15 1.74
N PHE A 118 8.58 8.75 1.85
CA PHE A 118 9.12 8.11 3.04
C PHE A 118 10.64 8.29 3.14
N HIS A 119 11.17 8.15 4.35
CA HIS A 119 12.61 8.08 4.56
C HIS A 119 13.06 6.62 4.60
N TRP A 120 14.21 6.33 3.99
CA TRP A 120 14.93 5.10 4.19
C TRP A 120 16.22 5.35 4.96
N GLU A 121 16.71 4.31 5.60
CA GLU A 121 17.93 4.32 6.40
C GLU A 121 18.83 3.17 5.99
N MET A 122 20.13 3.43 5.92
CA MET A 122 21.16 2.41 5.81
C MET A 122 21.83 2.23 7.15
N LEU A 123 21.94 0.97 7.60
CA LEU A 123 22.48 0.58 8.88
C LEU A 123 23.48 -0.57 8.70
N PRO A 124 24.45 -0.77 9.64
CA PRO A 124 25.21 -2.00 9.69
C PRO A 124 24.29 -3.22 9.82
N ALA A 125 24.68 -4.38 9.28
CA ALA A 125 23.89 -5.61 9.41
C ALA A 125 23.62 -5.97 10.89
N ASN A 126 24.61 -5.74 11.75
CA ASN A 126 24.58 -6.05 13.18
C ASN A 126 24.54 -4.77 14.02
N GLY A 127 23.58 -3.89 13.79
CA GLY A 127 23.45 -2.66 14.57
C GLY A 127 22.31 -1.78 14.10
N ASP A 128 22.00 -0.76 14.90
CA ASP A 128 20.89 0.17 14.65
C ASP A 128 21.36 1.63 14.46
N THR A 129 22.68 1.85 14.38
CA THR A 129 23.21 3.18 14.08
C THR A 129 22.93 3.52 12.62
N VAL A 130 22.20 4.59 12.39
CA VAL A 130 21.90 5.09 11.03
C VAL A 130 23.18 5.68 10.43
N LEU A 131 23.67 5.06 9.35
CA LEU A 131 24.86 5.51 8.62
C LEU A 131 24.49 6.57 7.57
N VAL A 132 23.36 6.35 6.88
CA VAL A 132 22.84 7.24 5.85
C VAL A 132 21.32 7.23 5.94
N ARG A 133 20.70 8.37 5.71
CA ARG A 133 19.25 8.51 5.53
C ARG A 133 19.00 9.17 4.18
N GLY A 134 17.98 8.74 3.47
CA GLY A 134 17.50 9.40 2.26
C GLY A 134 15.99 9.58 2.31
N LEU A 135 15.48 10.33 1.35
CA LEU A 135 14.05 10.57 1.12
C LEU A 135 13.68 10.04 -0.25
N GLU A 136 12.61 9.24 -0.31
CA GLU A 136 11.94 8.88 -1.55
C GLU A 136 10.69 9.72 -1.76
N PHE A 137 10.50 10.15 -3.00
CA PHE A 137 9.31 10.79 -3.49
C PHE A 137 8.81 10.00 -4.69
N LEU A 138 7.75 9.21 -4.47
CA LEU A 138 7.20 8.33 -5.48
C LEU A 138 5.94 8.93 -6.09
N ILE A 139 5.81 8.87 -7.43
CA ILE A 139 4.55 9.05 -8.13
C ILE A 139 4.05 7.67 -8.51
N ILE A 140 2.82 7.33 -8.11
CA ILE A 140 2.21 6.01 -8.28
C ILE A 140 0.98 6.08 -9.17
N ASP A 141 0.65 4.96 -9.83
CA ASP A 141 -0.61 4.79 -10.56
C ASP A 141 -1.78 4.43 -9.62
N ASP A 142 -2.96 4.27 -10.19
CA ASP A 142 -4.19 3.90 -9.45
C ASP A 142 -4.12 2.50 -8.81
N GLU A 143 -3.19 1.65 -9.28
CA GLU A 143 -2.94 0.32 -8.73
C GLU A 143 -1.83 0.32 -7.67
N GLY A 144 -1.26 1.51 -7.37
CA GLY A 144 -0.20 1.68 -6.39
C GLY A 144 1.19 1.30 -6.91
N ARG A 145 1.38 1.17 -8.24
CA ARG A 145 2.69 0.88 -8.84
C ARG A 145 3.42 2.17 -9.14
N ILE A 146 4.73 2.14 -8.99
CA ILE A 146 5.59 3.30 -9.14
C ILE A 146 5.77 3.66 -10.62
N LEU A 147 5.37 4.87 -10.98
CA LEU A 147 5.62 5.50 -12.28
C LEU A 147 6.97 6.18 -12.29
N ILE A 148 7.21 7.00 -11.27
CA ILE A 148 8.44 7.79 -11.12
C ILE A 148 8.87 7.76 -9.66
N ASP A 149 10.16 7.63 -9.46
CA ASP A 149 10.83 7.59 -8.18
C ASP A 149 11.97 8.61 -8.16
N TYR A 150 11.89 9.56 -7.24
CA TYR A 150 12.93 10.56 -7.00
C TYR A 150 13.58 10.29 -5.64
N GLN A 151 14.86 9.94 -5.66
CA GLN A 151 15.65 9.71 -4.47
C GLN A 151 16.49 10.94 -4.13
N PHE A 152 16.33 11.44 -2.90
CA PHE A 152 17.09 12.56 -2.37
C PHE A 152 18.01 12.11 -1.22
N PHE A 153 19.24 12.55 -1.25
CA PHE A 153 20.13 12.50 -0.11
C PHE A 153 20.01 13.79 0.71
N PRO A 154 20.25 13.74 2.03
CA PRO A 154 20.29 14.96 2.83
C PRO A 154 21.46 15.85 2.33
N ALA A 155 21.21 17.17 2.38
CA ALA A 155 22.21 18.18 2.06
C ALA A 155 23.32 18.20 3.13
#